data_0117531107c2167fe6b4bf58d8b40e79
#
_entry.id   0117531107c2167fe6b4bf58d8b40e79
#
_cell.length_a   1.000
_cell.length_b   1.000
_cell.length_c   1.000
_cell.angle_alpha   90.00
_cell.angle_beta   90.00
_cell.angle_gamma   90.00
#
_symmetry.space_group_name_H-M   'P 1'
#
loop_
_entity.id
_entity.type
_entity.pdbx_description
1 polymer ?
#
loop_
_entity_poly.entity_id
_entity_poly.type
_entity_poly.pdbx_seq_one_letter_code
_entity_poly.pdbx_strand_id
1 'polypeptide(L)'
;MDKKIFVFLLVAIVVLSLSAVSAADTTDDVNMVASYDDAVVGEVNNDISIDVTAKDITYGEDATVEAKIIPNNTAGNIKFSLDENIVQTGVITNGSACVIFTNLEIGKHSVIASYDGINSTPVVFNVNKISAYDMTVNAPAVFYGNNVSAVITLPEDATGDVNINIGNETYNGKLING
;
A
#
# COMPACT_ATOMS: atom_id res chain seq x y z
N MET A 1 7.71 -41.35 13.55
CA MET A 1 9.07 -40.74 13.48
C MET A 1 8.95 -39.45 12.67
N ASP A 2 8.99 -38.36 13.39
CA ASP A 2 8.60 -37.03 12.87
C ASP A 2 9.66 -36.42 11.95
N LYS A 3 9.21 -36.00 10.77
CA LYS A 3 10.02 -35.35 9.72
C LYS A 3 10.61 -33.97 10.13
N LYS A 4 10.37 -33.51 11.35
CA LYS A 4 10.84 -32.22 11.89
C LYS A 4 12.23 -32.25 12.52
N ILE A 5 12.81 -33.44 12.75
CA ILE A 5 14.13 -33.59 13.38
C ILE A 5 15.27 -33.61 12.35
N PHE A 6 14.97 -33.79 11.05
CA PHE A 6 16.01 -33.93 10.02
C PHE A 6 16.54 -32.63 9.43
N VAL A 7 15.84 -31.51 9.66
CA VAL A 7 16.26 -30.18 9.12
C VAL A 7 17.26 -29.47 10.04
N PHE A 8 17.32 -29.80 11.33
CA PHE A 8 18.24 -29.15 12.28
C PHE A 8 19.66 -29.75 12.33
N LEU A 9 19.90 -30.89 11.69
CA LEU A 9 21.22 -31.55 11.74
C LEU A 9 22.13 -31.20 10.55
N LEU A 10 21.65 -30.47 9.56
CA LEU A 10 22.46 -30.11 8.37
C LEU A 10 23.13 -28.73 8.46
N VAL A 11 22.82 -27.93 9.49
CA VAL A 11 23.43 -26.60 9.68
C VAL A 11 24.67 -26.63 10.61
N ALA A 12 24.95 -27.77 11.26
CA ALA A 12 26.03 -27.84 12.27
C ALA A 12 27.37 -28.37 11.73
N ILE A 13 27.55 -28.63 10.46
CA ILE A 13 28.79 -29.27 9.92
C ILE A 13 29.67 -28.35 9.06
N VAL A 14 29.37 -27.06 8.93
CA VAL A 14 30.16 -26.13 8.07
C VAL A 14 31.14 -25.23 8.88
N VAL A 15 31.29 -25.40 10.17
CA VAL A 15 32.13 -24.50 10.99
C VAL A 15 33.32 -25.22 11.66
N LEU A 16 33.99 -26.16 11.03
CA LEU A 16 35.26 -26.67 11.59
C LEU A 16 36.20 -27.16 10.49
N SER A 17 36.86 -26.25 9.78
CA SER A 17 38.18 -26.50 9.19
C SER A 17 38.96 -25.20 8.98
N LEU A 18 39.44 -24.64 10.07
CA LEU A 18 40.55 -23.69 10.03
C LEU A 18 41.75 -24.38 10.69
N SER A 19 42.51 -25.09 9.89
CA SER A 19 43.78 -25.68 10.31
C SER A 19 44.84 -24.60 10.38
N ALA A 20 45.46 -24.47 11.52
CA ALA A 20 46.63 -23.66 11.77
C ALA A 20 47.79 -24.14 10.89
N VAL A 21 48.36 -23.26 10.09
CA VAL A 21 49.68 -23.44 9.50
C VAL A 21 50.70 -22.82 10.44
N SER A 22 51.54 -23.68 11.03
CA SER A 22 52.72 -23.29 11.79
C SER A 22 53.82 -22.83 10.80
N ALA A 23 54.24 -21.59 10.92
CA ALA A 23 55.39 -21.09 10.20
C ALA A 23 56.66 -21.40 10.96
N ALA A 24 57.63 -22.06 10.33
CA ALA A 24 58.97 -22.19 10.79
C ALA A 24 59.78 -20.95 10.41
N ASP A 25 60.57 -20.50 11.38
CA ASP A 25 61.54 -19.44 11.40
C ASP A 25 62.62 -19.57 10.30
N THR A 26 62.86 -18.51 9.52
CA THR A 26 64.16 -18.16 8.96
C THR A 26 64.28 -16.64 8.84
N THR A 27 65.24 -16.12 9.58
CA THR A 27 65.76 -14.76 9.52
C THR A 27 66.25 -14.40 8.13
N ASP A 28 65.73 -13.30 7.54
CA ASP A 28 66.51 -12.33 6.79
C ASP A 28 65.77 -10.98 6.67
N ASP A 29 66.57 -9.97 6.98
CA ASP A 29 66.31 -8.57 7.11
C ASP A 29 65.99 -7.94 5.76
N VAL A 30 64.73 -7.55 5.52
CA VAL A 30 64.37 -6.51 4.54
C VAL A 30 63.19 -5.71 5.06
N ASN A 31 63.50 -4.52 5.50
CA ASN A 31 62.57 -3.46 5.82
C ASN A 31 61.73 -3.09 4.57
N MET A 32 60.63 -3.74 4.41
CA MET A 32 59.52 -3.28 3.53
C MET A 32 58.37 -2.83 4.40
N VAL A 33 58.27 -1.53 4.56
CA VAL A 33 57.06 -0.89 5.05
C VAL A 33 56.01 -1.10 3.96
N ALA A 34 55.30 -2.21 3.99
CA ALA A 34 54.06 -2.35 3.27
C ALA A 34 53.01 -1.49 4.00
N SER A 35 52.81 -0.27 3.48
CA SER A 35 51.62 0.49 3.76
C SER A 35 50.42 -0.37 3.31
N TYR A 36 49.84 -1.10 4.24
CA TYR A 36 48.51 -1.60 4.04
C TYR A 36 47.61 -0.37 4.08
N ASP A 37 47.28 0.10 2.87
CA ASP A 37 46.15 0.97 2.68
C ASP A 37 44.97 0.12 3.20
N ASP A 38 44.52 0.44 4.41
CA ASP A 38 43.32 -0.12 5.00
C ASP A 38 42.17 0.41 4.14
N ALA A 39 41.95 -0.29 3.01
CA ALA A 39 40.74 -0.10 2.25
C ALA A 39 39.60 -0.43 3.22
N VAL A 40 39.08 0.60 3.87
CA VAL A 40 37.79 0.56 4.53
C VAL A 40 36.82 0.06 3.44
N VAL A 41 36.62 -1.24 3.41
CA VAL A 41 35.49 -1.83 2.71
C VAL A 41 34.30 -1.30 3.48
N GLY A 42 33.81 -0.14 3.05
CA GLY A 42 32.55 0.39 3.55
C GLY A 42 31.55 -0.74 3.40
N GLU A 43 30.99 -1.19 4.50
CA GLU A 43 29.85 -2.09 4.45
C GLU A 43 28.83 -1.44 3.51
N VAL A 44 28.62 -2.08 2.37
CA VAL A 44 27.52 -1.70 1.49
C VAL A 44 26.27 -2.10 2.27
N ASN A 45 25.77 -1.16 3.05
CA ASN A 45 24.53 -1.33 3.77
C ASN A 45 23.42 -1.41 2.70
N ASN A 46 23.09 -2.63 2.29
CA ASN A 46 21.98 -2.92 1.40
C ASN A 46 20.66 -2.89 2.16
N ASP A 47 20.51 -1.99 3.12
CA ASP A 47 19.26 -1.85 3.84
C ASP A 47 18.12 -1.52 2.84
N ILE A 48 17.19 -2.44 2.76
CA ILE A 48 15.98 -2.24 1.96
C ILE A 48 15.12 -1.21 2.67
N SER A 49 14.79 -0.14 1.97
CA SER A 49 13.78 0.81 2.41
C SER A 49 12.64 0.89 1.41
N ILE A 50 11.43 1.07 1.91
CA ILE A 50 10.20 1.12 1.12
C ILE A 50 9.52 2.45 1.41
N ASP A 51 9.38 3.28 0.38
CA ASP A 51 8.63 4.52 0.41
C ASP A 51 7.32 4.35 -0.35
N VAL A 52 6.18 4.62 0.31
CA VAL A 52 4.85 4.46 -0.27
C VAL A 52 4.21 5.82 -0.48
N THR A 53 3.55 5.97 -1.60
CA THR A 53 2.77 7.17 -1.92
C THR A 53 1.36 6.80 -2.34
N ALA A 54 0.38 7.52 -1.80
CA ALA A 54 -1.02 7.47 -2.18
C ALA A 54 -1.57 8.90 -2.17
N LYS A 55 -2.59 9.17 -2.99
CA LYS A 55 -3.25 10.49 -3.05
C LYS A 55 -4.68 10.35 -2.59
N ASP A 56 -5.21 11.44 -2.02
CA ASP A 56 -6.63 11.56 -1.78
C ASP A 56 -7.41 11.45 -3.10
N ILE A 57 -8.54 10.78 -3.05
CA ILE A 57 -9.44 10.57 -4.19
C ILE A 57 -10.86 11.01 -3.81
N THR A 58 -11.74 11.07 -4.80
CA THR A 58 -13.18 11.25 -4.62
C THR A 58 -13.87 9.88 -4.70
N TYR A 59 -14.96 9.72 -3.97
CA TYR A 59 -15.76 8.49 -3.99
C TYR A 59 -16.12 8.08 -5.44
N GLY A 60 -15.90 6.80 -5.74
CA GLY A 60 -16.06 6.25 -7.09
C GLY A 60 -14.81 6.32 -7.97
N GLU A 61 -13.75 7.03 -7.54
CA GLU A 61 -12.46 7.00 -8.22
C GLU A 61 -11.57 5.86 -7.72
N ASP A 62 -10.64 5.43 -8.55
CA ASP A 62 -9.66 4.41 -8.22
C ASP A 62 -8.45 5.00 -7.49
N ALA A 63 -8.05 4.39 -6.37
CA ALA A 63 -6.85 4.78 -5.63
C ALA A 63 -5.60 4.09 -6.19
N THR A 64 -4.72 4.86 -6.79
CA THR A 64 -3.40 4.38 -7.24
C THR A 64 -2.39 4.54 -6.11
N VAL A 65 -1.76 3.43 -5.71
CA VAL A 65 -0.72 3.38 -4.69
C VAL A 65 0.58 2.92 -5.32
N GLU A 66 1.64 3.70 -5.13
CA GLU A 66 2.99 3.39 -5.61
C GLU A 66 3.92 3.12 -4.43
N ALA A 67 4.75 2.09 -4.53
CA ALA A 67 5.88 1.85 -3.64
C ALA A 67 7.19 1.98 -4.39
N LYS A 68 8.14 2.73 -3.82
CA LYS A 68 9.54 2.82 -4.27
C LYS A 68 10.42 2.07 -3.30
N ILE A 69 11.31 1.25 -3.83
CA ILE A 69 12.18 0.37 -3.07
C ILE A 69 13.63 0.75 -3.36
N ILE A 70 14.40 0.90 -2.31
CA ILE A 70 15.85 1.16 -2.38
C ILE A 70 16.55 -0.06 -1.79
N PRO A 71 17.55 -0.62 -2.48
CA PRO A 71 18.11 -0.21 -3.77
C PRO A 71 17.15 -0.49 -4.96
N ASN A 72 17.22 0.35 -5.98
CA ASN A 72 16.31 0.30 -7.15
C ASN A 72 16.51 -0.89 -8.08
N ASN A 73 17.55 -1.70 -7.88
CA ASN A 73 17.78 -2.97 -8.58
C ASN A 73 17.03 -4.15 -7.92
N THR A 74 16.26 -3.90 -6.85
CA THR A 74 15.41 -4.90 -6.22
C THR A 74 14.35 -5.39 -7.20
N ALA A 75 14.17 -6.71 -7.26
CA ALA A 75 13.19 -7.36 -8.14
C ALA A 75 12.32 -8.33 -7.33
N GLY A 76 11.16 -8.69 -7.86
CA GLY A 76 10.23 -9.61 -7.22
C GLY A 76 8.86 -9.01 -7.03
N ASN A 77 8.15 -9.47 -6.01
CA ASN A 77 6.79 -9.03 -5.70
C ASN A 77 6.74 -8.33 -4.36
N ILE A 78 6.02 -7.22 -4.29
CA ILE A 78 5.72 -6.49 -3.08
C ILE A 78 4.22 -6.59 -2.76
N LYS A 79 3.88 -6.76 -1.50
CA LYS A 79 2.50 -6.82 -1.02
C LYS A 79 2.09 -5.44 -0.51
N PHE A 80 0.89 -5.01 -0.90
CA PHE A 80 0.24 -3.83 -0.37
C PHE A 80 -0.96 -4.27 0.47
N SER A 81 -1.02 -3.84 1.72
CA SER A 81 -2.13 -4.09 2.63
C SER A 81 -2.86 -2.78 2.90
N LEU A 82 -4.12 -2.72 2.48
CA LEU A 82 -5.01 -1.59 2.73
C LEU A 82 -5.95 -1.95 3.89
N ASP A 83 -5.99 -1.11 4.90
CA ASP A 83 -6.81 -1.26 6.12
C ASP A 83 -6.66 -2.64 6.77
N GLU A 84 -5.45 -3.21 6.71
CA GLU A 84 -5.07 -4.52 7.24
C GLU A 84 -5.78 -5.74 6.59
N ASN A 85 -6.83 -5.52 5.80
CA ASN A 85 -7.69 -6.60 5.30
C ASN A 85 -7.59 -6.83 3.79
N ILE A 86 -7.42 -5.77 2.99
CA ILE A 86 -7.37 -5.87 1.53
C ILE A 86 -5.91 -5.95 1.10
N VAL A 87 -5.53 -7.07 0.49
CA VAL A 87 -4.15 -7.32 0.08
C VAL A 87 -4.06 -7.42 -1.45
N GLN A 88 -3.17 -6.62 -2.02
CA GLN A 88 -2.79 -6.71 -3.43
C GLN A 88 -1.29 -6.94 -3.57
N THR A 89 -0.87 -7.50 -4.70
CA THR A 89 0.54 -7.76 -5.00
C THR A 89 0.93 -7.01 -6.27
N GLY A 90 1.98 -6.19 -6.15
CA GLY A 90 2.60 -5.51 -7.28
C GLY A 90 3.92 -6.16 -7.66
N VAL A 91 4.25 -6.13 -8.96
CA VAL A 91 5.56 -6.56 -9.47
C VAL A 91 6.52 -5.38 -9.44
N ILE A 92 7.69 -5.58 -8.85
CA ILE A 92 8.73 -4.54 -8.80
C ILE A 92 9.40 -4.45 -10.16
N THR A 93 9.37 -3.26 -10.74
CA THR A 93 10.04 -2.92 -11.99
C THR A 93 10.83 -1.63 -11.81
N ASN A 94 12.15 -1.68 -12.04
CA ASN A 94 13.05 -0.54 -11.84
C ASN A 94 12.93 0.09 -10.44
N GLY A 95 12.79 -0.75 -9.40
CA GLY A 95 12.66 -0.30 -8.02
C GLY A 95 11.31 0.31 -7.64
N SER A 96 10.29 0.20 -8.49
CA SER A 96 8.93 0.66 -8.19
C SER A 96 7.90 -0.43 -8.46
N ALA A 97 6.82 -0.40 -7.69
CA ALA A 97 5.63 -1.21 -7.94
C ALA A 97 4.38 -0.37 -7.71
N CYS A 98 3.33 -0.65 -8.46
CA CYS A 98 2.07 0.08 -8.39
C CYS A 98 0.90 -0.91 -8.31
N VAL A 99 -0.12 -0.56 -7.52
CA VAL A 99 -1.40 -1.26 -7.44
C VAL A 99 -2.55 -0.25 -7.47
N ILE A 100 -3.73 -0.74 -7.82
CA ILE A 100 -4.95 0.08 -7.90
C ILE A 100 -5.99 -0.55 -6.98
N PHE A 101 -6.49 0.20 -6.01
CA PHE A 101 -7.62 -0.18 -5.17
C PHE A 101 -8.88 0.49 -5.68
N THR A 102 -9.94 -0.30 -5.85
CA THR A 102 -11.22 0.14 -6.41
C THR A 102 -12.34 -0.01 -5.37
N ASN A 103 -13.45 0.69 -5.56
CA ASN A 103 -14.66 0.60 -4.73
C ASN A 103 -14.37 0.84 -3.23
N LEU A 104 -13.59 1.86 -2.94
CA LEU A 104 -13.28 2.24 -1.58
C LEU A 104 -14.43 3.04 -0.95
N GLU A 105 -14.67 2.77 0.33
CA GLU A 105 -15.65 3.52 1.14
C GLU A 105 -15.16 4.96 1.41
N ILE A 106 -16.10 5.86 1.70
CA ILE A 106 -15.76 7.23 2.09
C ILE A 106 -15.10 7.21 3.46
N GLY A 107 -13.96 7.89 3.57
CA GLY A 107 -13.23 8.00 4.84
C GLY A 107 -11.73 7.95 4.68
N LYS A 108 -11.07 7.67 5.80
CA LYS A 108 -9.61 7.51 5.85
C LYS A 108 -9.24 6.06 5.62
N HIS A 109 -8.28 5.86 4.74
CA HIS A 109 -7.67 4.57 4.45
C HIS A 109 -6.18 4.60 4.76
N SER A 110 -5.64 3.48 5.21
CA SER A 110 -4.23 3.32 5.54
C SER A 110 -3.62 2.19 4.72
N VAL A 111 -2.51 2.44 4.06
CA VAL A 111 -1.81 1.45 3.27
C VAL A 111 -0.38 1.24 3.77
N ILE A 112 0.04 -0.02 3.81
CA ILE A 112 1.40 -0.47 4.13
C ILE A 112 1.87 -1.36 2.99
N ALA A 113 3.11 -1.15 2.54
CA ALA A 113 3.77 -2.06 1.62
C ALA A 113 4.77 -2.95 2.36
N SER A 114 4.85 -4.23 1.98
CA SER A 114 5.73 -5.23 2.60
C SER A 114 6.52 -6.00 1.55
N TYR A 115 7.83 -6.07 1.71
CA TYR A 115 8.73 -6.82 0.87
C TYR A 115 9.76 -7.54 1.73
N ASP A 116 9.87 -8.86 1.56
CA ASP A 116 10.82 -9.73 2.28
C ASP A 116 10.82 -9.53 3.82
N GLY A 117 9.62 -9.35 4.39
CA GLY A 117 9.44 -9.12 5.83
C GLY A 117 9.68 -7.68 6.31
N ILE A 118 10.11 -6.79 5.42
CA ILE A 118 10.30 -5.37 5.71
C ILE A 118 9.02 -4.62 5.33
N ASN A 119 8.53 -3.79 6.24
CA ASN A 119 7.33 -2.99 6.05
C ASN A 119 7.69 -1.51 5.87
N SER A 120 6.93 -0.83 5.01
CA SER A 120 6.95 0.63 4.95
C SER A 120 6.32 1.24 6.21
N THR A 121 6.51 2.53 6.40
CA THR A 121 5.61 3.31 7.26
C THR A 121 4.20 3.33 6.67
N PRO A 122 3.14 3.34 7.52
CA PRO A 122 1.78 3.49 7.04
C PRO A 122 1.58 4.84 6.34
N VAL A 123 0.93 4.83 5.19
CA VAL A 123 0.52 6.04 4.46
C VAL A 123 -0.99 6.14 4.51
N VAL A 124 -1.49 7.30 4.92
CA VAL A 124 -2.92 7.57 5.02
C VAL A 124 -3.35 8.47 3.86
N PHE A 125 -4.46 8.13 3.22
CA PHE A 125 -5.15 8.96 2.24
C PHE A 125 -6.65 8.98 2.51
N ASN A 126 -7.37 9.93 1.92
CA ASN A 126 -8.81 10.09 2.11
C ASN A 126 -9.57 9.78 0.84
N VAL A 127 -10.69 9.10 0.99
CA VAL A 127 -11.76 9.04 -0.02
C VAL A 127 -12.80 10.09 0.37
N ASN A 128 -12.85 11.16 -0.39
CA ASN A 128 -13.71 12.30 -0.13
C ASN A 128 -15.09 12.08 -0.75
N LYS A 129 -16.12 12.63 -0.10
CA LYS A 129 -17.44 12.68 -0.72
C LYS A 129 -17.42 13.51 -2.00
N ILE A 130 -18.30 13.17 -2.93
CA ILE A 130 -18.57 14.02 -4.09
C ILE A 130 -19.09 15.38 -3.59
N SER A 131 -18.48 16.46 -4.02
CA SER A 131 -18.85 17.82 -3.55
C SER A 131 -19.93 18.49 -4.39
N ALA A 132 -20.15 18.00 -5.62
CA ALA A 132 -21.18 18.48 -6.54
C ALA A 132 -21.99 17.29 -7.05
N TYR A 133 -23.26 17.25 -6.69
CA TYR A 133 -24.18 16.21 -7.10
C TYR A 133 -25.06 16.67 -8.23
N ASP A 134 -25.15 15.86 -9.30
CA ASP A 134 -26.20 15.99 -10.29
C ASP A 134 -27.49 15.40 -9.72
N MET A 135 -28.46 16.27 -9.47
CA MET A 135 -29.76 15.87 -8.96
C MET A 135 -30.76 15.81 -10.10
N THR A 136 -31.44 14.69 -10.22
CA THR A 136 -32.56 14.56 -11.16
C THR A 136 -33.88 14.51 -10.42
N VAL A 137 -34.89 15.18 -10.97
CA VAL A 137 -36.26 15.19 -10.45
C VAL A 137 -37.21 14.68 -11.53
N ASN A 138 -37.94 13.61 -11.24
CA ASN A 138 -38.96 13.07 -12.09
C ASN A 138 -40.32 13.21 -11.40
N ALA A 139 -41.17 14.08 -11.92
CA ALA A 139 -42.57 14.28 -11.46
C ALA A 139 -43.53 14.20 -12.65
N PRO A 140 -44.22 13.08 -12.87
CA PRO A 140 -45.17 12.93 -13.99
C PRO A 140 -46.36 13.83 -13.82
N ALA A 141 -46.93 14.29 -14.94
CA ALA A 141 -48.17 15.04 -14.93
C ALA A 141 -49.34 14.17 -14.45
N VAL A 142 -50.19 14.75 -13.60
CA VAL A 142 -51.40 14.08 -13.07
C VAL A 142 -52.63 14.91 -13.34
N PHE A 143 -53.82 14.28 -13.38
CA PHE A 143 -55.08 14.99 -13.45
C PHE A 143 -55.41 15.60 -12.10
N TYR A 144 -56.15 16.72 -12.14
CA TYR A 144 -56.64 17.38 -10.92
C TYR A 144 -57.36 16.39 -10.00
N GLY A 145 -57.04 16.44 -8.72
CA GLY A 145 -57.58 15.56 -7.69
C GLY A 145 -56.83 14.25 -7.48
N ASN A 146 -55.82 13.96 -8.29
CA ASN A 146 -54.95 12.78 -8.09
C ASN A 146 -53.67 13.15 -7.30
N ASN A 147 -53.12 12.14 -6.64
CA ASN A 147 -51.83 12.28 -5.97
C ASN A 147 -50.67 12.31 -6.98
N VAL A 148 -49.71 13.17 -6.76
CA VAL A 148 -48.45 13.21 -7.51
C VAL A 148 -47.37 12.46 -6.74
N SER A 149 -46.52 11.73 -7.44
CA SER A 149 -45.30 11.15 -6.90
C SER A 149 -44.10 11.81 -7.59
N ALA A 150 -43.22 12.42 -6.79
CA ALA A 150 -41.97 12.95 -7.28
C ALA A 150 -40.82 12.04 -6.82
N VAL A 151 -39.98 11.63 -7.77
CA VAL A 151 -38.75 10.85 -7.50
C VAL A 151 -37.57 11.76 -7.73
N ILE A 152 -36.72 11.84 -6.70
CA ILE A 152 -35.43 12.57 -6.73
C ILE A 152 -34.34 11.54 -6.68
N THR A 153 -33.38 11.66 -7.57
CA THR A 153 -32.21 10.77 -7.61
C THR A 153 -30.94 11.59 -7.56
N LEU A 154 -30.04 11.18 -6.67
CA LEU A 154 -28.67 11.68 -6.52
C LEU A 154 -27.68 10.50 -6.64
N PRO A 155 -26.37 10.74 -6.72
CA PRO A 155 -25.36 9.68 -6.58
C PRO A 155 -25.50 8.88 -5.28
N GLU A 156 -25.09 7.60 -5.31
CA GLU A 156 -25.29 6.63 -4.20
C GLU A 156 -24.64 7.03 -2.88
N ASP A 157 -23.59 7.85 -2.91
CA ASP A 157 -22.91 8.37 -1.71
C ASP A 157 -23.64 9.57 -1.07
N ALA A 158 -24.68 10.09 -1.72
CA ALA A 158 -25.46 11.20 -1.18
C ALA A 158 -26.30 10.74 0.04
N THR A 159 -26.18 11.48 1.14
CA THR A 159 -26.89 11.20 2.38
C THR A 159 -27.54 12.46 2.93
N GLY A 160 -28.61 12.32 3.68
CA GLY A 160 -29.30 13.43 4.34
C GLY A 160 -30.76 13.56 3.91
N ASP A 161 -31.30 14.76 4.08
CA ASP A 161 -32.69 15.08 3.79
C ASP A 161 -32.79 15.93 2.53
N VAL A 162 -33.80 15.67 1.73
CA VAL A 162 -34.18 16.46 0.55
C VAL A 162 -35.46 17.21 0.82
N ASN A 163 -35.46 18.50 0.52
CA ASN A 163 -36.64 19.36 0.62
C ASN A 163 -37.21 19.63 -0.79
N ILE A 164 -38.47 19.33 -0.94
CA ILE A 164 -39.21 19.56 -2.19
C ILE A 164 -40.23 20.66 -1.96
N ASN A 165 -40.16 21.74 -2.72
CA ASN A 165 -41.14 22.83 -2.67
C ASN A 165 -42.13 22.69 -3.84
N ILE A 166 -43.39 22.57 -3.53
CA ILE A 166 -44.48 22.53 -4.50
C ILE A 166 -45.44 23.68 -4.17
N GLY A 167 -45.43 24.73 -4.98
CA GLY A 167 -46.16 25.96 -4.65
C GLY A 167 -45.62 26.60 -3.37
N ASN A 168 -46.47 26.71 -2.37
CA ASN A 168 -46.13 27.28 -1.04
C ASN A 168 -45.86 26.22 0.05
N GLU A 169 -45.91 24.95 -0.31
CA GLU A 169 -45.72 23.83 0.62
C GLU A 169 -44.36 23.19 0.45
N THR A 170 -43.73 22.75 1.57
CA THR A 170 -42.45 22.06 1.62
C THR A 170 -42.66 20.64 2.09
N TYR A 171 -42.17 19.70 1.32
CA TYR A 171 -42.15 18.28 1.64
C TYR A 171 -40.71 17.81 1.89
N ASN A 172 -40.54 17.02 2.94
CA ASN A 172 -39.22 16.50 3.31
C ASN A 172 -39.15 15.01 2.96
N GLY A 173 -38.09 14.61 2.29
CA GLY A 173 -37.75 13.23 2.00
C GLY A 173 -36.38 12.89 2.56
N LYS A 174 -36.18 11.62 2.90
CA LYS A 174 -34.86 11.10 3.32
C LYS A 174 -34.26 10.31 2.19
N LEU A 175 -32.97 10.58 1.90
CA LEU A 175 -32.22 9.82 0.92
C LEU A 175 -31.93 8.40 1.42
N ILE A 176 -32.13 7.42 0.57
CA ILE A 176 -31.81 6.01 0.78
C ILE A 176 -31.03 5.57 -0.45
N ASN A 177 -29.69 5.49 -0.34
CA ASN A 177 -28.77 5.17 -1.43
C ASN A 177 -28.91 6.11 -2.64
N GLY A 178 -28.90 7.42 -2.39
CA GLY A 178 -29.09 8.45 -3.42
C GLY A 178 -30.58 8.62 -3.77
#